data_18f278f15b793cab6d7a35c56e65bdcc
#
_entry.id   18f278f15b793cab6d7a35c56e65bdcc
#
_cell.length_a   1.000
_cell.length_b   1.000
_cell.length_c   1.000
_cell.angle_alpha   90.00
_cell.angle_beta   90.00
_cell.angle_gamma   90.00
#
_symmetry.space_group_name_H-M   'P 1'
#
loop_
_entity.id
_entity.type
_entity.pdbx_description
1 polymer ?
#
loop_
_entity_poly.entity_id
_entity_poly.type
_entity_poly.pdbx_seq_one_letter_code
_entity_poly.pdbx_strand_id
1 'polypeptide(L)'
;MQQFKKIRNIHFIGIGGSGMIGIATILHKKGYNISGSDISKTKDLDELAKSGVDVTYSHKSKNINNKDLIVLSSAIDSSNVEVSSAKKKNIPIIPRAEMLSGISRGYQGIAVAGSHGKTTTTSLIAVSYTHLRAHETQFH
;
A
#
# COMPACT_ATOMS: atom_id res chain seq x y z
N MET A 1 -13.95 20.24 -9.49
CA MET A 1 -12.54 20.10 -9.51
C MET A 1 -12.08 18.80 -8.84
N GLN A 2 -11.07 18.20 -9.39
CA GLN A 2 -10.55 16.97 -8.88
C GLN A 2 -9.89 17.19 -7.53
N GLN A 3 -10.24 16.35 -6.57
CA GLN A 3 -9.63 16.40 -5.26
C GLN A 3 -8.60 15.30 -5.14
N PHE A 4 -7.45 15.64 -4.58
CA PHE A 4 -6.41 14.66 -4.32
C PHE A 4 -6.23 14.53 -2.83
N LYS A 5 -6.30 13.32 -2.35
CA LYS A 5 -6.06 13.04 -0.96
C LYS A 5 -4.59 12.74 -0.77
N LYS A 6 -3.97 13.43 0.17
CA LYS A 6 -2.58 13.13 0.49
C LYS A 6 -2.50 11.82 1.26
N ILE A 7 -1.67 10.92 0.79
CA ILE A 7 -1.51 9.61 1.41
C ILE A 7 -0.50 9.70 2.53
N ARG A 8 -0.86 9.24 3.70
CA ARG A 8 0.04 9.14 4.85
C ARG A 8 0.04 7.75 5.45
N ASN A 9 -1.13 7.15 5.55
CA ASN A 9 -1.32 5.88 6.23
C ASN A 9 -1.61 4.79 5.21
N ILE A 10 -0.70 3.86 5.07
CA ILE A 10 -0.79 2.79 4.08
C ILE A 10 -0.84 1.45 4.81
N HIS A 11 -1.83 0.64 4.48
CA HIS A 11 -1.99 -0.68 5.08
C HIS A 11 -1.81 -1.75 4.03
N PHE A 12 -1.01 -2.76 4.37
CA PHE A 12 -0.71 -3.89 3.48
C PHE A 12 -1.50 -5.10 3.92
N ILE A 13 -2.40 -5.57 3.09
CA ILE A 13 -3.14 -6.81 3.38
C ILE A 13 -2.35 -7.97 2.79
N GLY A 14 -1.92 -8.88 3.66
CA GLY A 14 -1.01 -9.95 3.26
C GLY A 14 0.42 -9.46 3.22
N ILE A 15 0.83 -8.70 4.23
CA ILE A 15 2.14 -8.03 4.22
C ILE A 15 3.33 -8.99 4.12
N GLY A 16 3.13 -10.25 4.49
CA GLY A 16 4.16 -11.26 4.34
C GLY A 16 4.21 -11.91 2.97
N GLY A 17 3.34 -11.50 2.07
CA GLY A 17 3.31 -12.07 0.72
C GLY A 17 4.55 -11.71 -0.08
N SER A 18 4.70 -12.42 -1.20
CA SER A 18 5.86 -12.25 -2.07
C SER A 18 6.03 -10.80 -2.50
N GLY A 19 7.19 -10.22 -2.22
CA GLY A 19 7.51 -8.86 -2.62
C GLY A 19 6.86 -7.76 -1.77
N MET A 20 6.06 -8.10 -0.79
CA MET A 20 5.35 -7.11 0.00
C MET A 20 6.25 -6.43 1.04
N ILE A 21 7.08 -7.19 1.70
CA ILE A 21 7.94 -6.65 2.76
C ILE A 21 8.90 -5.60 2.23
N GLY A 22 9.46 -5.84 1.06
CA GLY A 22 10.38 -4.89 0.45
C GLY A 22 9.71 -3.54 0.19
N ILE A 23 8.51 -3.57 -0.35
CA ILE A 23 7.75 -2.35 -0.64
C ILE A 23 7.40 -1.63 0.65
N ALA A 24 6.94 -2.37 1.65
CA ALA A 24 6.61 -1.79 2.95
C ALA A 24 7.83 -1.12 3.57
N THR A 25 8.98 -1.76 3.47
CA THR A 25 10.22 -1.22 4.01
C THR A 25 10.60 0.09 3.33
N ILE A 26 10.53 0.13 2.02
CA ILE A 26 10.87 1.32 1.26
C ILE A 26 9.96 2.48 1.65
N LEU A 27 8.66 2.23 1.69
CA LEU A 27 7.70 3.28 2.03
C LEU A 27 7.85 3.75 3.46
N HIS A 28 8.15 2.83 4.36
CA HIS A 28 8.39 3.18 5.75
C HIS A 28 9.59 4.13 5.86
N LYS A 29 10.65 3.84 5.13
CA LYS A 29 11.84 4.70 5.12
C LYS A 29 11.57 6.05 4.51
N LYS A 30 10.58 6.16 3.63
CA LYS A 30 10.20 7.44 3.04
C LYS A 30 9.31 8.27 3.94
N GLY A 31 8.94 7.74 5.10
CA GLY A 31 8.18 8.50 6.09
C GLY A 31 6.69 8.20 6.15
N TYR A 32 6.22 7.25 5.36
CA TYR A 32 4.82 6.86 5.45
C TYR A 32 4.55 6.04 6.70
N ASN A 33 3.36 6.16 7.22
CA ASN A 33 2.91 5.31 8.33
C ASN A 33 2.45 3.99 7.76
N ILE A 34 3.21 2.95 8.00
CA ILE A 34 2.97 1.64 7.39
C ILE A 34 2.41 0.68 8.42
N SER A 35 1.37 -0.02 8.02
CA SER A 35 0.83 -1.12 8.79
C SER A 35 0.56 -2.29 7.86
N GLY A 36 0.33 -3.45 8.42
CA GLY A 36 0.00 -4.60 7.62
C GLY A 36 -0.55 -5.73 8.44
N SER A 37 -1.23 -6.64 7.76
CA SER A 37 -1.80 -7.82 8.38
C SER A 37 -1.39 -9.07 7.61
N ASP A 38 -1.26 -10.16 8.34
CA ASP A 38 -0.96 -11.46 7.76
C ASP A 38 -1.34 -12.52 8.78
N ILE A 39 -1.68 -13.71 8.29
CA ILE A 39 -1.97 -14.80 9.22
C ILE A 39 -0.73 -15.60 9.56
N SER A 40 0.34 -15.44 8.78
CA SER A 40 1.59 -16.15 9.01
C SER A 40 2.54 -15.29 9.82
N LYS A 41 3.16 -15.88 10.83
CA LYS A 41 4.13 -15.17 11.64
C LYS A 41 5.52 -15.66 11.23
N THR A 42 6.29 -14.79 10.61
CA THR A 42 7.61 -15.15 10.12
C THR A 42 8.67 -14.25 10.73
N LYS A 43 9.91 -14.70 10.62
CA LYS A 43 11.03 -13.93 11.12
C LYS A 43 11.13 -12.57 10.39
N ASP A 44 10.88 -12.58 9.09
CA ASP A 44 10.96 -11.34 8.31
C ASP A 44 9.89 -10.33 8.76
N LEU A 45 8.69 -10.80 9.06
CA LEU A 45 7.65 -9.92 9.56
C LEU A 45 7.97 -9.41 10.97
N ASP A 46 8.57 -10.27 11.78
CA ASP A 46 8.98 -9.86 13.11
C ASP A 46 10.02 -8.76 13.06
N GLU A 47 10.97 -8.87 12.13
CA GLU A 47 11.98 -7.84 11.94
C GLU A 47 11.36 -6.55 11.43
N LEU A 48 10.40 -6.66 10.53
CA LEU A 48 9.70 -5.49 10.03
C LEU A 48 8.96 -4.77 11.15
N ALA A 49 8.31 -5.52 12.01
CA ALA A 49 7.62 -4.96 13.17
C ALA A 49 8.60 -4.23 14.10
N LYS A 50 9.77 -4.79 14.29
CA LYS A 50 10.80 -4.17 15.13
C LYS A 50 11.31 -2.87 14.55
N SER A 51 11.23 -2.71 13.25
CA SER A 51 11.68 -1.49 12.59
C SER A 51 10.68 -0.34 12.70
N GLY A 52 9.48 -0.61 13.20
CA GLY A 52 8.47 0.43 13.40
C GLY A 52 7.22 0.27 12.57
N VAL A 53 7.13 -0.78 11.77
CA VAL A 53 5.91 -1.07 11.02
C VAL A 53 4.92 -1.80 11.92
N ASP A 54 3.66 -1.38 11.88
CA ASP A 54 2.63 -1.97 12.72
C ASP A 54 2.09 -3.24 12.05
N VAL A 55 2.56 -4.40 12.51
CA VAL A 55 2.17 -5.68 11.94
C VAL A 55 1.18 -6.39 12.84
N THR A 56 0.07 -6.83 12.27
CA THR A 56 -0.96 -7.58 12.98
C THR A 56 -1.07 -8.97 12.35
N TYR A 57 -1.12 -9.99 13.19
CA TYR A 57 -1.11 -11.38 12.71
C TYR A 57 -2.51 -11.97 12.59
N SER A 58 -3.47 -11.13 12.29
CA SER A 58 -4.83 -11.54 11.99
C SER A 58 -5.48 -10.49 11.10
N HIS A 59 -6.45 -10.91 10.31
CA HIS A 59 -7.21 -9.98 9.48
C HIS A 59 -8.47 -9.56 10.21
N LYS A 60 -8.62 -8.27 10.44
CA LYS A 60 -9.78 -7.71 11.13
C LYS A 60 -10.18 -6.41 10.47
N SER A 61 -11.48 -6.17 10.42
CA SER A 61 -11.98 -4.94 9.77
C SER A 61 -11.38 -3.68 10.38
N LYS A 62 -11.10 -3.68 11.67
CA LYS A 62 -10.54 -2.48 12.32
C LYS A 62 -9.14 -2.13 11.85
N ASN A 63 -8.43 -3.10 11.25
CA ASN A 63 -7.06 -2.86 10.81
C ASN A 63 -6.97 -1.82 9.70
N ILE A 64 -8.06 -1.60 8.97
CA ILE A 64 -8.04 -0.63 7.87
C ILE A 64 -8.61 0.73 8.28
N ASN A 65 -8.95 0.92 9.55
CA ASN A 65 -9.49 2.19 10.00
C ASN A 65 -8.44 3.30 9.85
N ASN A 66 -8.88 4.42 9.32
CA ASN A 66 -8.03 5.61 9.15
C ASN A 66 -6.88 5.41 8.18
N LYS A 67 -6.99 4.44 7.29
CA LYS A 67 -5.96 4.22 6.27
C LYS A 67 -6.34 5.00 5.01
N ASP A 68 -5.32 5.45 4.32
CA ASP A 68 -5.51 6.25 3.11
C ASP A 68 -5.37 5.41 1.85
N LEU A 69 -4.66 4.32 1.94
CA LEU A 69 -4.39 3.45 0.81
C LEU A 69 -4.18 2.03 1.30
N ILE A 70 -4.69 1.08 0.56
CA ILE A 70 -4.49 -0.34 0.82
C ILE A 70 -3.65 -0.93 -0.30
N VAL A 71 -2.60 -1.66 0.06
CA VAL A 71 -1.82 -2.44 -0.89
C VAL A 71 -2.18 -3.90 -0.67
N LEU A 72 -2.58 -4.58 -1.72
CA LEU A 72 -3.12 -5.92 -1.63
C LEU A 72 -2.18 -6.95 -2.22
N SER A 73 -1.91 -8.00 -1.44
CA SER A 73 -1.15 -9.15 -1.94
C SER A 73 -2.02 -9.97 -2.88
N SER A 74 -1.40 -10.51 -3.93
CA SER A 74 -2.12 -11.38 -4.87
C SER A 74 -2.62 -12.66 -4.22
N ALA A 75 -2.08 -13.02 -3.07
CA ALA A 75 -2.51 -14.22 -2.35
C ALA A 75 -3.77 -14.02 -1.51
N ILE A 76 -4.25 -12.81 -1.41
CA ILE A 76 -5.42 -12.49 -0.59
C ILE A 76 -6.68 -12.53 -1.44
N ASP A 77 -7.69 -13.24 -0.94
CA ASP A 77 -8.96 -13.34 -1.61
C ASP A 77 -9.80 -12.08 -1.41
N SER A 78 -10.59 -11.75 -2.41
CA SER A 78 -11.48 -10.58 -2.34
C SER A 78 -12.52 -10.68 -1.23
N SER A 79 -12.77 -11.87 -0.71
CA SER A 79 -13.69 -12.06 0.40
C SER A 79 -13.06 -11.73 1.76
N ASN A 80 -11.77 -11.43 1.80
CA ASN A 80 -11.10 -11.08 3.04
C ASN A 80 -11.80 -9.91 3.73
N VAL A 81 -11.92 -10.00 5.05
CA VAL A 81 -12.68 -9.00 5.80
C VAL A 81 -12.08 -7.60 5.68
N GLU A 82 -10.78 -7.49 5.57
CA GLU A 82 -10.14 -6.18 5.42
C GLU A 82 -10.40 -5.60 4.03
N VAL A 83 -10.37 -6.43 3.01
CA VAL A 83 -10.69 -6.01 1.64
C VAL A 83 -12.13 -5.50 1.58
N SER A 84 -13.04 -6.28 2.12
CA SER A 84 -14.45 -5.94 2.16
C SER A 84 -14.70 -4.62 2.90
N SER A 85 -14.06 -4.46 4.04
CA SER A 85 -14.21 -3.23 4.84
C SER A 85 -13.63 -2.02 4.14
N ALA A 86 -12.49 -2.18 3.48
CA ALA A 86 -11.89 -1.08 2.74
C ALA A 86 -12.78 -0.62 1.61
N LYS A 87 -13.42 -1.56 0.90
CA LYS A 87 -14.35 -1.21 -0.16
C LYS A 87 -15.55 -0.43 0.38
N LYS A 88 -16.08 -0.86 1.51
CA LYS A 88 -17.21 -0.16 2.14
C LYS A 88 -16.85 1.26 2.54
N LYS A 89 -15.62 1.49 2.91
CA LYS A 89 -15.15 2.81 3.34
C LYS A 89 -14.57 3.62 2.20
N ASN A 90 -14.61 3.10 0.99
CA ASN A 90 -14.08 3.77 -0.19
C ASN A 90 -12.60 4.09 -0.09
N ILE A 91 -11.84 3.22 0.56
CA ILE A 91 -10.39 3.37 0.63
C ILE A 91 -9.82 2.73 -0.62
N PRO A 92 -8.98 3.44 -1.38
CA PRO A 92 -8.39 2.87 -2.59
C PRO A 92 -7.59 1.61 -2.29
N ILE A 93 -7.75 0.60 -3.12
CA ILE A 93 -7.01 -0.66 -3.00
C ILE A 93 -6.25 -0.87 -4.29
N ILE A 94 -4.94 -1.03 -4.18
CA ILE A 94 -4.12 -1.27 -5.35
C ILE A 94 -3.31 -2.55 -5.15
N PRO A 95 -3.04 -3.27 -6.24
CA PRO A 95 -2.20 -4.45 -6.14
C PRO A 95 -0.74 -4.07 -5.94
N ARG A 96 0.01 -5.02 -5.40
CA ARG A 96 1.44 -4.82 -5.14
C ARG A 96 2.19 -4.28 -6.37
N ALA A 97 1.88 -4.79 -7.54
CA ALA A 97 2.61 -4.40 -8.76
C ALA A 97 2.45 -2.92 -9.07
N GLU A 98 1.27 -2.35 -8.82
CA GLU A 98 1.07 -0.91 -9.05
C GLU A 98 1.88 -0.08 -8.06
N MET A 99 1.96 -0.54 -6.82
CA MET A 99 2.75 0.18 -5.83
C MET A 99 4.23 0.10 -6.16
N LEU A 100 4.68 -1.05 -6.65
CA LEU A 100 6.05 -1.21 -7.07
C LEU A 100 6.40 -0.27 -8.22
N SER A 101 5.52 -0.14 -9.21
CA SER A 101 5.71 0.82 -10.30
C SER A 101 5.83 2.23 -9.78
N GLY A 102 4.99 2.59 -8.81
CA GLY A 102 5.04 3.90 -8.21
C GLY A 102 6.38 4.18 -7.56
N ILE A 103 6.88 3.21 -6.82
CA ILE A 103 8.17 3.35 -6.15
C ILE A 103 9.29 3.46 -7.17
N SER A 104 9.25 2.65 -8.21
CA SER A 104 10.33 2.64 -9.20
C SER A 104 10.41 3.96 -9.97
N ARG A 105 9.31 4.69 -10.05
CA ARG A 105 9.33 6.02 -10.66
C ARG A 105 9.76 7.09 -9.68
N GLY A 106 10.01 6.72 -8.46
CA GLY A 106 10.62 7.59 -7.47
C GLY A 106 9.79 8.78 -7.05
N TYR A 107 8.49 8.71 -7.18
CA TYR A 107 7.68 9.83 -6.78
C TYR A 107 7.70 10.01 -5.27
N GLN A 108 7.51 11.23 -4.81
CA GLN A 108 7.71 11.54 -3.42
C GLN A 108 6.46 11.54 -2.57
N GLY A 109 5.33 11.66 -3.16
CA GLY A 109 4.09 11.61 -2.44
C GLY A 109 3.05 11.00 -3.32
N ILE A 110 2.17 10.22 -2.74
CA ILE A 110 1.11 9.59 -3.49
C ILE A 110 -0.11 10.47 -3.37
N ALA A 111 -0.64 10.92 -4.51
CA ALA A 111 -1.88 11.65 -4.54
C ALA A 111 -2.89 10.81 -5.30
N VAL A 112 -4.03 10.59 -4.68
CA VAL A 112 -5.08 9.78 -5.26
C VAL A 112 -6.35 10.60 -5.30
N ALA A 113 -7.00 10.65 -6.44
CA ALA A 113 -8.31 11.27 -6.51
C ALA A 113 -9.28 10.38 -5.75
N GLY A 114 -9.95 10.95 -4.80
CA GLY A 114 -10.77 10.23 -3.85
C GLY A 114 -11.41 8.99 -4.40
N SER A 115 -12.68 8.94 -4.49
CA SER A 115 -13.43 7.72 -4.69
C SER A 115 -13.42 7.13 -6.08
N HIS A 116 -12.54 7.52 -6.93
CA HIS A 116 -12.56 7.00 -8.26
C HIS A 116 -12.25 5.53 -8.33
N GLY A 117 -12.69 4.93 -9.38
CA GLY A 117 -12.42 3.55 -9.63
C GLY A 117 -10.95 3.29 -9.88
N LYS A 118 -10.61 2.05 -9.97
CA LYS A 118 -9.23 1.58 -10.08
C LYS A 118 -8.43 2.23 -11.19
N THR A 119 -9.02 2.44 -12.34
CA THR A 119 -8.30 3.03 -13.47
C THR A 119 -7.86 4.44 -13.16
N THR A 120 -8.74 5.22 -12.58
CA THR A 120 -8.44 6.58 -12.22
C THR A 120 -7.35 6.63 -11.16
N THR A 121 -7.44 5.76 -10.18
CA THR A 121 -6.43 5.67 -9.13
C THR A 121 -5.07 5.41 -9.72
N THR A 122 -4.98 4.44 -10.62
CA THR A 122 -3.73 4.08 -11.27
C THR A 122 -3.15 5.26 -12.04
N SER A 123 -4.00 5.97 -12.79
CA SER A 123 -3.54 7.10 -13.56
C SER A 123 -2.99 8.21 -12.69
N LEU A 124 -3.64 8.48 -11.57
CA LEU A 124 -3.20 9.54 -10.69
C LEU A 124 -1.88 9.21 -10.02
N ILE A 125 -1.70 7.97 -9.66
CA ILE A 125 -0.43 7.53 -9.09
C ILE A 125 0.68 7.69 -10.13
N ALA A 126 0.41 7.32 -11.37
CA ALA A 126 1.39 7.44 -12.44
C ALA A 126 1.80 8.89 -12.65
N VAL A 127 0.85 9.81 -12.61
CA VAL A 127 1.16 11.23 -12.76
C VAL A 127 2.06 11.72 -11.64
N SER A 128 1.85 11.23 -10.44
CA SER A 128 2.61 11.68 -9.28
C SER A 128 4.10 11.39 -9.37
N TYR A 129 4.50 10.44 -10.17
CA TYR A 129 5.92 10.06 -10.20
C TYR A 129 6.68 10.58 -11.40
N THR A 130 6.07 11.30 -12.28
CA THR A 130 6.72 11.64 -13.55
C THR A 130 8.02 12.39 -13.36
N HIS A 131 8.11 13.25 -12.37
CA HIS A 131 9.31 14.05 -12.15
C HIS A 131 10.47 13.24 -11.59
N LEU A 132 10.26 12.00 -11.22
CA LEU A 132 11.31 11.16 -10.66
C LEU A 132 11.62 9.95 -11.53
N ARG A 133 11.37 10.06 -12.80
CA ARG A 133 11.54 8.95 -13.73
C ARG A 133 12.95 8.37 -13.79
N ALA A 134 13.94 9.15 -13.41
CA ALA A 134 15.31 8.67 -13.41
C ALA A 134 15.50 7.44 -12.51
N HIS A 135 14.58 7.20 -11.61
CA HIS A 135 14.66 6.08 -10.69
C HIS A 135 14.05 4.80 -11.23
N GLU A 136 13.40 4.85 -12.38
CA GLU A 136 12.70 3.69 -12.90
C GLU A 136 13.59 2.47 -13.10
N THR A 137 14.77 2.70 -13.64
CA THR A 137 15.66 1.60 -13.98
C THR A 137 16.14 0.81 -12.77
N GLN A 138 16.04 1.36 -11.60
CA GLN A 138 16.50 0.68 -10.40
C GLN A 138 15.64 -0.52 -10.02
N PHE A 139 14.45 -0.59 -10.56
CA PHE A 139 13.50 -1.63 -10.20
C PHE A 139 13.12 -2.53 -11.36
N HIS A 140 13.76 -2.35 -12.46
CA HIS A 140 13.56 -3.18 -13.63
C HIS A 140 14.74 -4.13 -13.84
#